data_0bce82375114e782b878698301c49687
#
_entry.id   0bce82375114e782b878698301c49687
#
_cell.length_a   1.000
_cell.length_b   1.000
_cell.length_c   1.000
_cell.angle_alpha   90.00
_cell.angle_beta   90.00
_cell.angle_gamma   90.00
#
_symmetry.space_group_name_H-M   'P 1'
#
loop_
_entity.id
_entity.type
_entity.pdbx_description
1 polymer ?
#
loop_
_entity_poly.entity_id
_entity_poly.type
_entity_poly.pdbx_seq_one_letter_code
_entity_poly.pdbx_strand_id
1 'polypeptide(L)'
;IKDGFKRSDNVLKGKLFSGGQDHFYLEGQIAMTIPQEDNNFLVYSSTQHPSETQQIIGKVLKQNYNSIHVIVRRIGGGFGGKETQSFLFAAITSIAAKKLSKPVKLRVDRDDDMIMTGKRHDFLFDYEVGFNNNGEILALKLMMASRCGISPDLSGAINDRAIYHIDNAYYIPNIEINSYRCKTNTVSNTAFRGFGGPQGMFLSLIHI
;
A
#
# COMPACT_ATOMS: atom_id res chain seq x y z
N ILE A 1 24.40 -17.93 6.74
CA ILE A 1 24.22 -17.89 5.29
C ILE A 1 25.45 -18.42 4.54
N LYS A 2 26.68 -18.02 4.87
CA LYS A 2 27.91 -18.46 4.17
C LYS A 2 28.09 -19.99 4.21
N ASP A 3 27.81 -20.61 5.35
CA ASP A 3 27.97 -22.07 5.51
C ASP A 3 26.86 -22.85 4.76
N GLY A 4 25.66 -22.26 4.63
CA GLY A 4 24.60 -22.83 3.80
C GLY A 4 25.02 -22.89 2.33
N PHE A 5 25.57 -21.80 1.80
CA PHE A 5 26.06 -21.78 0.42
C PHE A 5 27.26 -22.72 0.18
N LYS A 6 28.17 -22.84 1.16
CA LYS A 6 29.30 -23.78 1.05
C LYS A 6 28.87 -25.25 0.96
N ARG A 7 27.73 -25.59 1.57
CA ARG A 7 27.17 -26.96 1.56
C ARG A 7 26.26 -27.23 0.39
N SER A 8 25.95 -26.20 -0.42
CA SER A 8 25.09 -26.31 -1.59
C SER A 8 25.85 -26.91 -2.76
N ASP A 9 25.30 -27.93 -3.40
CA ASP A 9 25.84 -28.51 -4.63
C ASP A 9 25.61 -27.57 -5.82
N ASN A 10 24.51 -26.80 -5.77
CA ASN A 10 24.09 -25.90 -6.83
C ASN A 10 23.75 -24.52 -6.25
N VAL A 11 24.05 -23.46 -7.03
CA VAL A 11 23.69 -22.09 -6.69
C VAL A 11 23.05 -21.42 -7.91
N LEU A 12 21.81 -20.96 -7.74
CA LEU A 12 21.09 -20.17 -8.74
C LEU A 12 21.04 -18.70 -8.32
N LYS A 13 21.31 -17.80 -9.25
CA LYS A 13 21.19 -16.34 -9.07
C LYS A 13 20.30 -15.74 -10.12
N GLY A 14 19.53 -14.73 -9.74
CA GLY A 14 18.70 -14.06 -10.72
C GLY A 14 18.07 -12.79 -10.19
N LYS A 15 17.39 -12.10 -11.09
CA LYS A 15 16.59 -10.92 -10.81
C LYS A 15 15.17 -11.14 -11.26
N LEU A 16 14.24 -10.63 -10.46
CA LEU A 16 12.81 -10.66 -10.75
C LEU A 16 12.21 -9.28 -10.56
N PHE A 17 11.32 -8.90 -11.43
CA PHE A 17 10.51 -7.69 -11.30
C PHE A 17 9.04 -8.06 -11.21
N SER A 18 8.39 -7.62 -10.12
CA SER A 18 6.95 -7.71 -9.95
C SER A 18 6.35 -6.33 -10.19
N GLY A 19 5.57 -6.17 -11.24
CA GLY A 19 4.92 -4.89 -11.58
C GLY A 19 3.88 -4.45 -10.56
N GLY A 20 3.67 -3.14 -10.49
CA GLY A 20 2.54 -2.56 -9.75
C GLY A 20 1.21 -2.88 -10.41
N GLN A 21 0.12 -2.70 -9.65
CA GLN A 21 -1.25 -2.92 -10.13
C GLN A 21 -2.17 -1.80 -9.69
N ASP A 22 -3.06 -1.35 -10.58
CA ASP A 22 -4.16 -0.48 -10.24
C ASP A 22 -5.27 -1.26 -9.52
N HIS A 23 -5.90 -0.63 -8.52
CA HIS A 23 -7.01 -1.25 -7.77
C HIS A 23 -8.24 -1.49 -8.63
N PHE A 24 -8.46 -0.62 -9.59
CA PHE A 24 -9.57 -0.66 -10.54
C PHE A 24 -10.93 -0.89 -9.88
N TYR A 25 -11.15 -0.24 -8.72
CA TYR A 25 -12.45 -0.26 -8.06
C TYR A 25 -13.51 0.41 -8.95
N LEU A 26 -14.74 -0.11 -8.95
CA LEU A 26 -15.80 0.40 -9.84
C LEU A 26 -16.19 1.85 -9.50
N GLU A 27 -16.37 2.16 -8.22
CA GLU A 27 -16.56 3.51 -7.72
C GLU A 27 -15.21 4.21 -7.50
N GLY A 28 -14.90 5.28 -8.26
CA GLY A 28 -13.70 6.12 -8.08
C GLY A 28 -13.67 6.83 -6.73
N GLN A 29 -12.63 7.61 -6.50
CA GLN A 29 -12.50 8.45 -5.30
C GLN A 29 -13.59 9.52 -5.28
N ILE A 30 -14.32 9.60 -4.16
CA ILE A 30 -15.43 10.56 -4.00
C ILE A 30 -15.58 10.96 -2.55
N ALA A 31 -15.79 12.26 -2.31
CA ALA A 31 -16.14 12.81 -1.03
C ALA A 31 -17.12 13.98 -1.17
N MET A 32 -17.92 14.22 -0.14
CA MET A 32 -18.81 15.38 -0.01
C MET A 32 -18.79 15.87 1.43
N THR A 33 -18.57 17.15 1.63
CA THR A 33 -18.61 17.80 2.93
C THR A 33 -19.71 18.82 2.97
N ILE A 34 -20.53 18.77 4.03
CA ILE A 34 -21.64 19.67 4.31
C ILE A 34 -21.35 20.39 5.62
N PRO A 35 -21.14 21.73 5.61
CA PRO A 35 -21.03 22.50 6.84
C PRO A 35 -22.32 22.38 7.65
N GLN A 36 -22.19 22.30 8.96
CA GLN A 36 -23.29 22.27 9.92
C GLN A 36 -23.16 23.47 10.87
N GLU A 37 -24.13 23.65 11.76
CA GLU A 37 -24.07 24.64 12.85
C GLU A 37 -22.85 24.40 13.75
N ASP A 38 -22.44 25.42 14.48
CA ASP A 38 -21.35 25.37 15.48
C ASP A 38 -20.01 24.86 14.93
N ASN A 39 -19.70 25.19 13.68
CA ASN A 39 -18.51 24.73 12.98
C ASN A 39 -18.37 23.19 12.89
N ASN A 40 -19.46 22.47 12.96
CA ASN A 40 -19.49 21.04 12.71
C ASN A 40 -19.50 20.74 11.20
N PHE A 41 -19.05 19.55 10.83
CA PHE A 41 -19.02 19.10 9.44
C PHE A 41 -19.54 17.68 9.32
N LEU A 42 -20.46 17.48 8.37
CA LEU A 42 -20.92 16.18 7.95
C LEU A 42 -20.18 15.80 6.66
N VAL A 43 -19.45 14.69 6.69
CA VAL A 43 -18.59 14.25 5.58
C VAL A 43 -19.04 12.87 5.10
N TYR A 44 -19.43 12.78 3.85
CA TYR A 44 -19.60 11.52 3.15
C TYR A 44 -18.34 11.21 2.36
N SER A 45 -17.74 10.06 2.57
CA SER A 45 -16.52 9.66 1.88
C SER A 45 -16.58 8.18 1.49
N SER A 46 -16.16 7.86 0.28
CA SER A 46 -15.89 6.49 -0.11
C SER A 46 -14.51 6.10 0.42
N THR A 47 -14.46 5.61 1.66
CA THR A 47 -13.23 5.28 2.38
C THR A 47 -13.36 3.95 3.11
N GLN A 48 -12.23 3.22 3.22
CA GLN A 48 -12.11 2.02 4.05
C GLN A 48 -11.81 2.36 5.51
N HIS A 49 -11.46 3.63 5.81
CA HIS A 49 -10.99 4.05 7.13
C HIS A 49 -11.63 5.36 7.61
N PRO A 50 -12.93 5.34 8.00
CA PRO A 50 -13.67 6.55 8.39
C PRO A 50 -13.08 7.27 9.60
N SER A 51 -12.56 6.53 10.59
CA SER A 51 -11.99 7.13 11.80
C SER A 51 -10.72 7.94 11.52
N GLU A 52 -9.83 7.45 10.66
CA GLU A 52 -8.63 8.19 10.27
C GLU A 52 -8.97 9.37 9.34
N THR A 53 -9.96 9.19 8.45
CA THR A 53 -10.52 10.30 7.66
C THR A 53 -10.98 11.44 8.57
N GLN A 54 -11.71 11.14 9.65
CA GLN A 54 -12.15 12.10 10.66
C GLN A 54 -10.95 12.84 11.28
N GLN A 55 -9.94 12.09 11.71
CA GLN A 55 -8.75 12.65 12.34
C GLN A 55 -7.97 13.57 11.39
N ILE A 56 -7.78 13.15 10.13
CA ILE A 56 -7.09 13.95 9.13
C ILE A 56 -7.83 15.26 8.84
N ILE A 57 -9.16 15.20 8.67
CA ILE A 57 -9.97 16.39 8.47
C ILE A 57 -9.86 17.33 9.67
N GLY A 58 -9.96 16.82 10.90
CA GLY A 58 -9.81 17.60 12.12
C GLY A 58 -8.46 18.32 12.19
N LYS A 59 -7.36 17.61 11.87
CA LYS A 59 -6.01 18.19 11.79
C LYS A 59 -5.93 19.30 10.74
N VAL A 60 -6.43 19.05 9.54
CA VAL A 60 -6.38 20.01 8.40
C VAL A 60 -7.18 21.25 8.68
N LEU A 61 -8.38 21.11 9.27
CA LEU A 61 -9.26 22.23 9.62
C LEU A 61 -8.87 22.91 10.93
N LYS A 62 -7.91 22.34 11.69
CA LYS A 62 -7.54 22.74 13.06
C LYS A 62 -8.75 22.77 13.99
N GLN A 63 -9.49 21.67 14.01
CA GLN A 63 -10.70 21.49 14.80
C GLN A 63 -10.67 20.19 15.61
N ASN A 64 -11.51 20.10 16.61
CA ASN A 64 -11.68 18.89 17.40
C ASN A 64 -12.29 17.78 16.52
N TYR A 65 -11.89 16.53 16.74
CA TYR A 65 -12.35 15.39 15.95
C TYR A 65 -13.86 15.15 16.07
N ASN A 66 -14.44 15.44 17.25
CA ASN A 66 -15.87 15.30 17.51
C ASN A 66 -16.75 16.30 16.72
N SER A 67 -16.17 17.38 16.16
CA SER A 67 -16.88 18.28 15.26
C SER A 67 -16.98 17.76 13.81
N ILE A 68 -16.32 16.63 13.52
CA ILE A 68 -16.30 16.02 12.19
C ILE A 68 -17.05 14.69 12.24
N HIS A 69 -18.18 14.59 11.56
CA HIS A 69 -18.95 13.36 11.44
C HIS A 69 -18.76 12.73 10.08
N VAL A 70 -18.02 11.61 10.00
CA VAL A 70 -17.75 10.89 8.75
C VAL A 70 -18.74 9.74 8.57
N ILE A 71 -19.43 9.72 7.45
CA ILE A 71 -20.40 8.67 7.09
C ILE A 71 -19.89 7.89 5.87
N VAL A 72 -19.80 6.58 6.03
CA VAL A 72 -19.58 5.62 4.94
C VAL A 72 -20.76 4.68 4.89
N ARG A 73 -21.66 4.88 3.93
CA ARG A 73 -22.86 4.03 3.82
C ARG A 73 -22.55 2.72 3.09
N ARG A 74 -22.02 2.84 1.89
CA ARG A 74 -21.62 1.75 1.00
C ARG A 74 -20.40 2.22 0.22
N ILE A 75 -19.53 1.29 -0.12
CA ILE A 75 -18.32 1.55 -0.89
C ILE A 75 -18.34 0.64 -2.11
N GLY A 76 -18.14 1.21 -3.30
CA GLY A 76 -18.12 0.49 -4.57
C GLY A 76 -16.76 -0.10 -4.91
N GLY A 77 -16.15 -0.79 -3.93
CA GLY A 77 -14.81 -1.34 -3.97
C GLY A 77 -13.75 -0.40 -3.41
N GLY A 78 -12.71 -0.98 -2.83
CA GLY A 78 -11.58 -0.25 -2.28
C GLY A 78 -10.29 -1.04 -2.45
N PHE A 79 -10.29 -2.31 -2.06
CA PHE A 79 -9.17 -3.26 -2.22
C PHE A 79 -7.83 -2.76 -1.65
N GLY A 80 -7.88 -1.82 -0.68
CA GLY A 80 -6.73 -1.11 -0.13
C GLY A 80 -6.52 0.29 -0.70
N GLY A 81 -7.04 0.60 -1.88
CA GLY A 81 -6.87 1.89 -2.54
C GLY A 81 -7.65 3.06 -1.93
N LYS A 82 -8.53 2.76 -0.98
CA LYS A 82 -9.31 3.76 -0.24
C LYS A 82 -9.04 3.71 1.27
N GLU A 83 -7.93 3.12 1.67
CA GLU A 83 -7.50 3.06 3.06
C GLU A 83 -6.93 4.42 3.50
N THR A 84 -5.94 4.93 2.79
CA THR A 84 -5.30 6.23 3.06
C THR A 84 -5.56 7.26 1.95
N GLN A 85 -5.59 6.84 0.69
CA GLN A 85 -5.67 7.74 -0.47
C GLN A 85 -6.95 8.59 -0.51
N SER A 86 -8.06 8.10 0.06
CA SER A 86 -9.33 8.83 0.16
C SER A 86 -9.28 10.06 1.06
N PHE A 87 -8.30 10.14 1.97
CA PHE A 87 -8.16 11.26 2.91
C PHE A 87 -7.93 12.59 2.21
N LEU A 88 -7.16 12.58 1.12
CA LEU A 88 -6.87 13.78 0.34
C LEU A 88 -8.16 14.43 -0.18
N PHE A 89 -9.04 13.65 -0.76
CA PHE A 89 -10.27 14.14 -1.38
C PHE A 89 -11.28 14.61 -0.31
N ALA A 90 -11.36 13.92 0.81
CA ALA A 90 -12.17 14.32 1.94
C ALA A 90 -11.65 15.62 2.60
N ALA A 91 -10.34 15.78 2.71
CA ALA A 91 -9.71 17.00 3.22
C ALA A 91 -9.96 18.19 2.28
N ILE A 92 -9.79 18.02 0.96
CA ILE A 92 -10.03 19.08 -0.03
C ILE A 92 -11.49 19.55 0.03
N THR A 93 -12.47 18.63 0.04
CA THR A 93 -13.88 19.02 0.13
C THR A 93 -14.19 19.73 1.45
N SER A 94 -13.54 19.34 2.55
CA SER A 94 -13.75 19.94 3.87
C SER A 94 -13.17 21.36 3.95
N ILE A 95 -11.97 21.58 3.40
CA ILE A 95 -11.38 22.93 3.30
C ILE A 95 -12.27 23.85 2.46
N ALA A 96 -12.70 23.38 1.29
CA ALA A 96 -13.55 24.16 0.41
C ALA A 96 -14.92 24.45 1.03
N ALA A 97 -15.55 23.47 1.68
CA ALA A 97 -16.83 23.64 2.36
C ALA A 97 -16.74 24.66 3.50
N LYS A 98 -15.67 24.61 4.31
CA LYS A 98 -15.41 25.61 5.35
C LYS A 98 -15.24 27.01 4.79
N LYS A 99 -14.45 27.16 3.70
CA LYS A 99 -14.18 28.45 3.10
C LYS A 99 -15.41 29.08 2.43
N LEU A 100 -16.25 28.26 1.80
CA LEU A 100 -17.42 28.70 1.05
C LEU A 100 -18.70 28.77 1.92
N SER A 101 -18.69 28.15 3.11
CA SER A 101 -19.88 27.93 3.94
C SER A 101 -21.03 27.25 3.16
N LYS A 102 -20.70 26.35 2.26
CA LYS A 102 -21.63 25.61 1.39
C LYS A 102 -21.23 24.15 1.27
N PRO A 103 -22.17 23.24 0.96
CA PRO A 103 -21.83 21.85 0.61
C PRO A 103 -20.90 21.81 -0.60
N VAL A 104 -19.86 20.98 -0.51
CA VAL A 104 -18.90 20.76 -1.60
C VAL A 104 -18.76 19.27 -1.84
N LYS A 105 -18.87 18.83 -3.07
CA LYS A 105 -18.69 17.48 -3.53
C LYS A 105 -17.57 17.43 -4.56
N LEU A 106 -16.67 16.46 -4.40
CA LEU A 106 -15.62 16.13 -5.36
C LEU A 106 -15.78 14.66 -5.77
N ARG A 107 -15.87 14.42 -7.04
CA ARG A 107 -15.73 13.08 -7.65
C ARG A 107 -14.56 13.14 -8.62
N VAL A 108 -13.58 12.29 -8.38
CA VAL A 108 -12.41 12.17 -9.26
C VAL A 108 -12.81 11.35 -10.49
N ASP A 109 -12.40 11.82 -11.66
CA ASP A 109 -12.57 11.03 -12.88
C ASP A 109 -11.64 9.82 -12.87
N ARG A 110 -11.98 8.80 -13.65
CA ARG A 110 -11.23 7.55 -13.70
C ARG A 110 -9.78 7.75 -14.14
N ASP A 111 -9.57 8.54 -15.17
CA ASP A 111 -8.25 8.80 -15.73
C ASP A 111 -7.38 9.56 -14.72
N ASP A 112 -7.96 10.55 -14.05
CA ASP A 112 -7.29 11.30 -12.98
C ASP A 112 -7.00 10.40 -11.77
N ASP A 113 -7.94 9.56 -11.35
CA ASP A 113 -7.74 8.61 -10.26
C ASP A 113 -6.57 7.66 -10.55
N MET A 114 -6.49 7.14 -11.78
CA MET A 114 -5.38 6.28 -12.21
C MET A 114 -4.02 6.97 -12.16
N ILE A 115 -3.96 8.28 -12.34
CA ILE A 115 -2.72 9.07 -12.33
C ILE A 115 -2.38 9.54 -10.92
N MET A 116 -3.38 10.00 -10.16
CA MET A 116 -3.17 10.74 -8.91
C MET A 116 -3.06 9.84 -7.67
N THR A 117 -3.62 8.64 -7.71
CA THR A 117 -3.66 7.76 -6.54
C THR A 117 -2.59 6.67 -6.57
N GLY A 118 -2.21 6.22 -5.38
CA GLY A 118 -1.23 5.15 -5.22
C GLY A 118 -1.72 3.80 -5.73
N LYS A 119 -0.77 2.96 -6.09
CA LYS A 119 -0.97 1.63 -6.66
C LYS A 119 -0.35 0.56 -5.75
N ARG A 120 -0.54 -0.73 -6.09
CA ARG A 120 0.27 -1.80 -5.52
C ARG A 120 1.75 -1.50 -5.76
N HIS A 121 2.57 -1.64 -4.74
CA HIS A 121 4.02 -1.52 -4.88
C HIS A 121 4.55 -2.52 -5.91
N ASP A 122 5.30 -2.02 -6.86
CA ASP A 122 6.19 -2.83 -7.66
C ASP A 122 7.47 -3.14 -6.87
N PHE A 123 8.01 -4.33 -7.10
CA PHE A 123 9.20 -4.83 -6.43
C PHE A 123 10.24 -5.31 -7.42
N LEU A 124 11.48 -4.97 -7.14
CA LEU A 124 12.66 -5.59 -7.71
C LEU A 124 13.25 -6.55 -6.69
N PHE A 125 13.51 -7.78 -7.11
CA PHE A 125 14.19 -8.80 -6.33
C PHE A 125 15.51 -9.16 -6.99
N ASP A 126 16.56 -9.29 -6.18
CA ASP A 126 17.84 -9.88 -6.57
C ASP A 126 18.11 -11.02 -5.61
N TYR A 127 18.19 -12.24 -6.12
CA TYR A 127 18.23 -13.43 -5.30
C TYR A 127 19.39 -14.35 -5.63
N GLU A 128 19.84 -15.06 -4.60
CA GLU A 128 20.80 -16.16 -4.68
C GLU A 128 20.28 -17.29 -3.83
N VAL A 129 20.03 -18.47 -4.41
CA VAL A 129 19.53 -19.65 -3.73
C VAL A 129 20.51 -20.82 -3.91
N GLY A 130 20.88 -21.42 -2.78
CA GLY A 130 21.72 -22.62 -2.75
C GLY A 130 20.91 -23.83 -2.38
N PHE A 131 21.06 -24.94 -3.15
CA PHE A 131 20.34 -26.17 -2.93
C PHE A 131 21.22 -27.40 -3.22
N ASN A 132 20.87 -28.55 -2.65
CA ASN A 132 21.57 -29.78 -2.89
C ASN A 132 20.98 -30.57 -4.09
N ASN A 133 21.63 -31.69 -4.46
CA ASN A 133 21.18 -32.52 -5.58
C ASN A 133 19.83 -33.23 -5.35
N ASN A 134 19.33 -33.24 -4.10
CA ASN A 134 17.99 -33.75 -3.79
C ASN A 134 16.91 -32.65 -3.90
N GLY A 135 17.29 -31.40 -4.23
CA GLY A 135 16.37 -30.27 -4.34
C GLY A 135 16.06 -29.57 -3.00
N GLU A 136 16.76 -29.91 -1.90
CA GLU A 136 16.59 -29.24 -0.62
C GLU A 136 17.28 -27.89 -0.63
N ILE A 137 16.56 -26.82 -0.27
CA ILE A 137 17.10 -25.46 -0.17
C ILE A 137 17.94 -25.36 1.11
N LEU A 138 19.20 -25.00 0.97
CA LEU A 138 20.15 -24.87 2.08
C LEU A 138 20.44 -23.43 2.45
N ALA A 139 20.32 -22.49 1.50
CA ALA A 139 20.55 -21.07 1.72
C ALA A 139 19.73 -20.21 0.76
N LEU A 140 19.22 -19.10 1.26
CA LEU A 140 18.59 -18.05 0.44
C LEU A 140 19.15 -16.69 0.85
N LYS A 141 19.72 -15.97 -0.10
CA LYS A 141 20.06 -14.55 0.05
C LYS A 141 19.19 -13.73 -0.89
N LEU A 142 18.53 -12.72 -0.33
CA LEU A 142 17.57 -11.91 -1.05
C LEU A 142 17.78 -10.42 -0.77
N MET A 143 17.83 -9.62 -1.82
CA MET A 143 17.59 -8.19 -1.78
C MET A 143 16.24 -7.92 -2.44
N MET A 144 15.37 -7.15 -1.76
CA MET A 144 14.10 -6.71 -2.30
C MET A 144 13.98 -5.19 -2.18
N ALA A 145 13.56 -4.53 -3.24
CA ALA A 145 13.40 -3.08 -3.29
C ALA A 145 12.02 -2.73 -3.82
N SER A 146 11.23 -2.01 -3.02
CA SER A 146 9.90 -1.52 -3.41
C SER A 146 9.95 -0.05 -3.81
N ARG A 147 9.20 0.32 -4.84
CA ARG A 147 8.97 1.71 -5.19
C ARG A 147 7.87 2.28 -4.31
N CYS A 148 8.21 3.24 -3.45
CA CYS A 148 7.26 3.80 -2.47
C CYS A 148 6.59 5.09 -2.93
N GLY A 149 7.22 5.85 -3.82
CA GLY A 149 6.76 7.18 -4.21
C GLY A 149 7.32 8.30 -3.34
N ILE A 150 6.67 9.45 -3.37
CA ILE A 150 7.15 10.67 -2.71
C ILE A 150 7.06 10.59 -1.18
N SER A 151 6.10 9.87 -0.63
CA SER A 151 5.92 9.64 0.80
C SER A 151 5.78 8.14 1.11
N PRO A 152 6.06 7.71 2.34
CA PRO A 152 6.04 6.28 2.67
C PRO A 152 4.65 5.65 2.66
N ASP A 153 3.58 6.41 2.92
CA ASP A 153 2.22 5.87 3.09
C ASP A 153 2.24 4.58 3.94
N LEU A 154 1.76 3.47 3.41
CA LEU A 154 1.77 2.16 4.07
C LEU A 154 2.95 1.27 3.66
N SER A 155 3.95 1.81 2.95
CA SER A 155 5.09 1.05 2.41
C SER A 155 5.86 0.27 3.46
N GLY A 156 5.96 0.79 4.70
CA GLY A 156 6.62 0.09 5.80
C GLY A 156 6.01 -1.27 6.06
N ALA A 157 4.75 -1.27 6.45
CA ALA A 157 4.01 -2.48 6.79
C ALA A 157 3.86 -3.46 5.60
N ILE A 158 3.79 -2.92 4.36
CA ILE A 158 3.72 -3.74 3.14
C ILE A 158 5.03 -4.49 2.90
N ASN A 159 6.19 -3.82 3.06
CA ASN A 159 7.49 -4.46 2.96
C ASN A 159 7.70 -5.51 4.05
N ASP A 160 7.34 -5.18 5.29
CA ASP A 160 7.46 -6.10 6.42
C ASP A 160 6.63 -7.37 6.17
N ARG A 161 5.39 -7.20 5.71
CA ARG A 161 4.55 -8.35 5.37
C ARG A 161 5.11 -9.14 4.18
N ALA A 162 5.70 -8.50 3.18
CA ALA A 162 6.35 -9.21 2.09
C ALA A 162 7.50 -10.11 2.61
N ILE A 163 8.32 -9.60 3.56
CA ILE A 163 9.41 -10.37 4.20
C ILE A 163 8.84 -11.63 4.88
N TYR A 164 7.75 -11.51 5.64
CA TYR A 164 7.13 -12.63 6.35
C TYR A 164 6.52 -13.72 5.44
N HIS A 165 6.48 -13.48 4.12
CA HIS A 165 5.92 -14.44 3.15
C HIS A 165 6.96 -14.98 2.18
N ILE A 166 8.25 -14.64 2.37
CA ILE A 166 9.34 -15.05 1.46
C ILE A 166 9.58 -16.55 1.48
N ASP A 167 9.58 -17.15 2.66
CA ASP A 167 9.76 -18.59 2.84
C ASP A 167 8.53 -19.41 2.43
N ASN A 168 7.35 -18.77 2.36
CA ASN A 168 6.08 -19.43 2.04
C ASN A 168 5.86 -20.66 2.93
N ALA A 169 5.80 -21.86 2.35
CA ALA A 169 5.63 -23.14 3.05
C ALA A 169 6.95 -23.94 3.15
N TYR A 170 8.08 -23.37 2.77
CA TYR A 170 9.37 -24.04 2.74
C TYR A 170 10.16 -23.81 4.03
N TYR A 171 10.87 -24.85 4.45
CA TYR A 171 11.90 -24.71 5.47
C TYR A 171 13.22 -24.30 4.83
N ILE A 172 13.70 -23.09 5.14
CA ILE A 172 14.95 -22.53 4.64
C ILE A 172 15.88 -22.32 5.84
N PRO A 173 16.88 -23.21 6.06
CA PRO A 173 17.68 -23.18 7.28
C PRO A 173 18.63 -21.98 7.40
N ASN A 174 18.99 -21.37 6.29
CA ASN A 174 19.87 -20.20 6.25
C ASN A 174 19.28 -19.14 5.31
N ILE A 175 18.73 -18.07 5.88
CA ILE A 175 18.11 -17.00 5.11
C ILE A 175 18.71 -15.63 5.49
N GLU A 176 18.97 -14.80 4.48
CA GLU A 176 19.36 -13.39 4.63
C GLU A 176 18.49 -12.54 3.72
N ILE A 177 17.72 -11.62 4.29
CA ILE A 177 16.84 -10.73 3.53
C ILE A 177 17.20 -9.29 3.82
N ASN A 178 17.46 -8.51 2.76
CA ASN A 178 17.64 -7.08 2.80
C ASN A 178 16.47 -6.41 2.06
N SER A 179 15.66 -5.63 2.78
CA SER A 179 14.49 -4.97 2.23
C SER A 179 14.66 -3.46 2.19
N TYR A 180 14.46 -2.86 1.01
CA TYR A 180 14.60 -1.43 0.76
C TYR A 180 13.27 -0.81 0.34
N ARG A 181 12.93 0.32 0.96
CA ARG A 181 11.80 1.18 0.60
C ARG A 181 12.35 2.37 -0.16
N CYS A 182 12.20 2.37 -1.48
CA CYS A 182 12.81 3.35 -2.34
C CYS A 182 11.89 4.57 -2.51
N LYS A 183 12.34 5.73 -2.02
CA LYS A 183 11.68 7.00 -2.30
C LYS A 183 11.89 7.35 -3.77
N THR A 184 10.82 7.72 -4.47
CA THR A 184 10.83 8.10 -5.89
C THR A 184 9.97 9.32 -6.14
N ASN A 185 10.19 10.01 -7.28
CA ASN A 185 9.41 11.17 -7.68
C ASN A 185 8.11 10.77 -8.41
N THR A 186 7.37 9.84 -7.81
CA THR A 186 6.07 9.37 -8.29
C THR A 186 5.04 9.50 -7.19
N VAL A 187 3.76 9.30 -7.51
CA VAL A 187 2.72 9.18 -6.47
C VAL A 187 3.08 8.07 -5.48
N SER A 188 2.68 8.27 -4.22
CA SER A 188 2.95 7.29 -3.17
C SER A 188 2.12 6.04 -3.40
N ASN A 189 2.81 4.89 -3.54
CA ASN A 189 2.14 3.60 -3.58
C ASN A 189 1.50 3.27 -2.24
N THR A 190 0.44 2.48 -2.25
CA THR A 190 -0.39 2.24 -1.08
C THR A 190 -0.78 0.77 -0.93
N ALA A 191 -1.62 0.48 0.05
CA ALA A 191 -2.20 -0.84 0.24
C ALA A 191 -2.90 -1.35 -1.02
N PHE A 192 -2.72 -2.61 -1.30
CA PHE A 192 -3.48 -3.34 -2.30
C PHE A 192 -3.73 -4.76 -1.78
N ARG A 193 -4.88 -5.34 -2.13
CA ARG A 193 -5.33 -6.68 -1.72
C ARG A 193 -4.17 -7.67 -1.61
N GLY A 194 -4.00 -8.28 -0.43
CA GLY A 194 -2.87 -9.13 -0.08
C GLY A 194 -1.72 -8.41 0.62
N PHE A 195 -1.62 -7.06 0.53
CA PHE A 195 -0.80 -6.19 1.37
C PHE A 195 0.67 -6.65 1.51
N GLY A 196 1.38 -6.83 0.40
CA GLY A 196 2.77 -7.30 0.39
C GLY A 196 2.94 -8.83 0.33
N GLY A 197 1.97 -9.59 0.84
CA GLY A 197 2.01 -11.05 0.78
C GLY A 197 2.18 -11.61 -0.64
N PRO A 198 1.39 -11.17 -1.65
CA PRO A 198 1.54 -11.65 -3.02
C PRO A 198 2.93 -11.43 -3.60
N GLN A 199 3.58 -10.31 -3.30
CA GLN A 199 4.93 -10.01 -3.81
C GLN A 199 5.98 -10.93 -3.16
N GLY A 200 5.89 -11.17 -1.84
CA GLY A 200 6.77 -12.12 -1.16
C GLY A 200 6.59 -13.55 -1.64
N MET A 201 5.34 -14.01 -1.75
CA MET A 201 5.02 -15.37 -2.22
C MET A 201 5.39 -15.59 -3.69
N PHE A 202 5.27 -14.55 -4.53
CA PHE A 202 5.63 -14.63 -5.94
C PHE A 202 7.09 -15.01 -6.14
N LEU A 203 7.98 -14.48 -5.32
CA LEU A 203 9.39 -14.86 -5.35
C LEU A 203 9.58 -16.34 -5.02
N SER A 204 8.92 -16.87 -3.99
CA SER A 204 9.10 -18.25 -3.55
C SER A 204 8.61 -19.26 -4.59
N LEU A 205 7.62 -18.93 -5.40
CA LEU A 205 7.11 -19.81 -6.46
C LEU A 205 8.07 -19.97 -7.65
N ILE A 206 9.03 -19.05 -7.81
CA ILE A 206 10.03 -19.13 -8.90
C ILE A 206 11.09 -20.18 -8.61
N HIS A 207 11.30 -20.52 -7.35
CA HIS A 207 12.27 -21.57 -6.95
C HIS A 207 11.78 -23.00 -7.23
N ILE A 208 10.50 -23.16 -7.57
CA ILE A 208 9.87 -24.44 -7.89
C ILE A 208 9.87 -24.65 -9.41
#